data_0c6a59712dc2482f0ec5ad4a797b3019
#
_entry.id   0c6a59712dc2482f0ec5ad4a797b3019
#
_cell.length_a   1.000
_cell.length_b   1.000
_cell.length_c   1.000
_cell.angle_alpha   90.00
_cell.angle_beta   90.00
_cell.angle_gamma   90.00
#
_symmetry.space_group_name_H-M   'P 1'
#
loop_
_entity.id
_entity.type
_entity.pdbx_description
1 polymer ?
#
loop_
_entity_poly.entity_id
_entity_poly.type
_entity_poly.pdbx_seq_one_letter_code
_entity_poly.pdbx_strand_id
1 'polypeptide(L)'
;MTTTGTRVLALLLACSPAAAQASPRVLLGAVSAAPTTAPTVTPQASPIDHLDLPPELTPTPQRPGPIQTWSLGQVMRTVEANHPRMRAEQLRGQVLLAGVVTARKSIPNPVFLNDNGTAEFTYRVGFTQLLELGGKRRRRVELALARHALIDVDLRVLAASLRAEARRTYMEAFFAQERERTLIDLILSVDVLLRAADARPGDIPKSDVLEVRITRLKARQALEQAKFEHFQADLRLNNLLGNEAAVELVLTTPARDSPPRWLVPSEDDWRHEFLVSHEALVAEALRARPELQRVLREREILGKEERLVRANRIPNILASLGPDFVPQPAGRVNTGVFWMLNVEVPIFNRQQGPLQEIDARRSQLNASGDAVRHDIARQVSDAVALACYSQSQYRLFERELVPAADAVYADALAAFLANTAPFLVAVRAQEGRVLVRLEYLRSLAAYHIALAGVEQALGFPAI
;
A
#
# COMPACT_ATOMS: atom_id res chain seq x y z
N MET A 1 49.28 22.50 36.26
CA MET A 1 49.86 21.49 37.17
C MET A 1 49.14 20.19 36.91
N THR A 2 49.89 19.29 36.29
CA THR A 2 49.93 17.82 36.41
C THR A 2 48.64 17.04 36.11
N THR A 3 48.50 16.50 34.88
CA THR A 3 48.99 15.21 34.35
C THR A 3 48.54 13.99 35.12
N THR A 4 47.85 13.13 34.44
CA THR A 4 48.06 11.70 34.11
C THR A 4 46.70 11.11 33.75
N GLY A 5 46.38 10.51 32.63
CA GLY A 5 47.14 9.56 31.82
C GLY A 5 46.87 8.12 32.20
N THR A 6 45.95 7.42 31.53
CA THR A 6 46.11 5.97 31.41
C THR A 6 45.35 5.45 30.19
N ARG A 7 46.12 4.85 29.32
CA ARG A 7 45.78 4.01 28.15
C ARG A 7 45.32 2.65 28.63
N VAL A 8 44.43 1.99 27.89
CA VAL A 8 44.40 0.53 27.68
C VAL A 8 43.50 0.30 26.47
N LEU A 9 43.99 -0.10 25.44
CA LEU A 9 44.45 -1.29 24.77
C LEU A 9 43.39 -1.83 23.80
N ALA A 10 43.65 -1.58 22.54
CA ALA A 10 43.01 -2.22 21.39
C ALA A 10 43.52 -3.65 21.26
N LEU A 11 42.60 -4.60 21.02
CA LEU A 11 42.96 -5.91 20.55
C LEU A 11 42.25 -6.14 19.21
N LEU A 12 43.05 -5.94 18.16
CA LEU A 12 42.83 -6.43 16.81
C LEU A 12 43.09 -7.94 16.79
N LEU A 13 42.17 -8.72 16.32
CA LEU A 13 42.44 -10.04 15.76
C LEU A 13 41.94 -10.08 14.34
N ALA A 14 42.88 -9.89 13.46
CA ALA A 14 42.82 -10.22 12.05
C ALA A 14 42.96 -11.75 11.90
N CYS A 15 42.11 -12.37 11.09
CA CYS A 15 42.43 -13.61 10.42
C CYS A 15 41.92 -13.48 8.98
N SER A 16 42.88 -13.35 8.08
CA SER A 16 42.74 -13.45 6.62
C SER A 16 43.26 -14.82 6.15
N PRO A 17 43.09 -15.17 4.89
CA PRO A 17 42.68 -16.49 4.40
C PRO A 17 43.85 -17.28 3.78
N ALA A 18 43.69 -18.56 3.59
CA ALA A 18 44.54 -19.33 2.65
C ALA A 18 43.72 -20.49 2.04
N ALA A 19 43.44 -20.33 0.81
CA ALA A 19 43.84 -21.19 -0.32
C ALA A 19 43.73 -22.72 -0.12
N ALA A 20 42.95 -23.35 -1.00
CA ALA A 20 43.46 -24.48 -1.82
C ALA A 20 42.50 -24.84 -2.95
N GLN A 21 42.98 -24.62 -4.15
CA GLN A 21 42.48 -25.20 -5.37
C GLN A 21 42.78 -26.71 -5.38
N ALA A 22 41.82 -27.52 -5.77
CA ALA A 22 42.08 -28.86 -6.27
C ALA A 22 40.99 -29.25 -7.28
N SER A 23 41.30 -29.18 -8.55
CA SER A 23 40.56 -29.82 -9.64
C SER A 23 40.93 -31.28 -9.73
N PRO A 24 40.03 -32.23 -9.90
CA PRO A 24 40.38 -33.54 -10.43
C PRO A 24 40.18 -33.59 -11.95
N ARG A 25 41.25 -33.89 -12.64
CA ARG A 25 41.30 -34.34 -14.05
C ARG A 25 40.53 -35.66 -14.17
N VAL A 26 39.55 -35.69 -15.05
CA VAL A 26 38.90 -36.93 -15.49
C VAL A 26 39.64 -37.48 -16.70
N LEU A 27 40.12 -38.70 -16.56
CA LEU A 27 40.70 -39.53 -17.61
C LEU A 27 39.60 -39.95 -18.61
N LEU A 28 39.84 -39.68 -19.87
CA LEU A 28 39.12 -40.22 -21.02
C LEU A 28 39.49 -41.71 -21.20
N GLY A 29 38.51 -42.56 -20.92
CA GLY A 29 38.53 -43.94 -21.33
C GLY A 29 37.54 -44.16 -22.46
N ALA A 30 38.02 -44.46 -23.66
CA ALA A 30 37.21 -44.85 -24.79
C ALA A 30 36.66 -46.26 -24.58
N VAL A 31 35.33 -46.42 -24.62
CA VAL A 31 34.68 -47.74 -24.77
C VAL A 31 33.65 -47.65 -25.91
N SER A 32 33.85 -48.61 -26.78
CA SER A 32 33.15 -49.03 -27.98
C SER A 32 31.62 -48.96 -27.93
N ALA A 33 31.05 -48.52 -29.03
CA ALA A 33 29.63 -48.46 -29.32
C ALA A 33 29.04 -49.86 -29.62
N ALA A 34 27.91 -50.15 -28.95
CA ALA A 34 26.93 -51.13 -29.41
C ALA A 34 25.55 -50.46 -29.42
N PRO A 35 24.70 -50.72 -30.43
CA PRO A 35 23.41 -50.02 -30.53
C PRO A 35 22.40 -50.66 -29.58
N THR A 36 22.05 -49.94 -28.52
CA THR A 36 20.96 -50.33 -27.64
C THR A 36 19.73 -49.48 -28.01
N THR A 37 18.69 -50.17 -28.44
CA THR A 37 17.33 -49.63 -28.65
C THR A 37 16.87 -48.87 -27.43
N ALA A 38 16.54 -47.59 -27.59
CA ALA A 38 15.99 -46.75 -26.57
C ALA A 38 14.60 -47.26 -26.17
N PRO A 39 14.31 -47.48 -24.88
CA PRO A 39 12.94 -47.68 -24.41
C PRO A 39 12.18 -46.37 -24.57
N THR A 40 11.03 -46.46 -25.22
CA THR A 40 10.03 -45.39 -25.28
C THR A 40 9.57 -45.06 -23.84
N VAL A 41 10.10 -43.99 -23.26
CA VAL A 41 9.64 -43.50 -21.97
C VAL A 41 8.29 -42.83 -22.23
N THR A 42 7.23 -43.51 -21.87
CA THR A 42 5.91 -42.88 -21.64
C THR A 42 6.10 -41.81 -20.57
N PRO A 43 5.67 -40.57 -20.79
CA PRO A 43 5.75 -39.58 -19.74
C PRO A 43 4.85 -40.05 -18.57
N GLN A 44 5.49 -40.46 -17.47
CA GLN A 44 4.78 -40.62 -16.20
C GLN A 44 4.27 -39.27 -15.79
N ALA A 45 2.96 -39.18 -15.63
CA ALA A 45 2.29 -38.01 -15.05
C ALA A 45 2.96 -37.65 -13.71
N SER A 46 3.31 -36.38 -13.58
CA SER A 46 3.91 -35.86 -12.35
C SER A 46 2.98 -36.11 -11.15
N PRO A 47 3.49 -36.45 -9.96
CA PRO A 47 2.67 -36.68 -8.76
C PRO A 47 1.82 -35.49 -8.32
N ILE A 48 1.93 -34.37 -8.99
CA ILE A 48 1.19 -33.12 -8.73
C ILE A 48 -0.20 -33.13 -9.42
N ASP A 49 -0.44 -33.99 -10.42
CA ASP A 49 -1.70 -34.04 -11.17
C ASP A 49 -2.88 -34.64 -10.40
N HIS A 50 -2.68 -35.08 -9.16
CA HIS A 50 -3.72 -35.66 -8.30
C HIS A 50 -3.96 -34.90 -6.99
N LEU A 51 -3.51 -33.63 -6.90
CA LEU A 51 -3.99 -32.77 -5.84
C LEU A 51 -5.42 -32.32 -6.22
N ASP A 52 -6.41 -33.05 -5.70
CA ASP A 52 -7.79 -32.61 -5.66
C ASP A 52 -7.84 -31.32 -4.81
N LEU A 53 -7.64 -30.18 -5.46
CA LEU A 53 -7.88 -28.89 -4.87
C LEU A 53 -9.36 -28.80 -4.49
N PRO A 54 -9.70 -28.35 -3.28
CA PRO A 54 -11.08 -28.12 -2.91
C PRO A 54 -11.77 -27.27 -4.01
N PRO A 55 -13.04 -27.55 -4.35
CA PRO A 55 -13.73 -26.85 -5.43
C PRO A 55 -13.80 -25.33 -5.26
N GLU A 56 -13.52 -24.83 -4.07
CA GLU A 56 -13.40 -23.41 -3.75
C GLU A 56 -12.08 -22.75 -4.25
N LEU A 57 -11.07 -23.56 -4.62
CA LEU A 57 -9.76 -23.08 -5.11
C LEU A 57 -9.56 -23.29 -6.61
N THR A 58 -10.47 -23.94 -7.30
CA THR A 58 -10.42 -24.02 -8.76
C THR A 58 -10.94 -22.70 -9.33
N PRO A 59 -10.09 -21.89 -10.02
CA PRO A 59 -10.59 -20.70 -10.69
C PRO A 59 -11.56 -21.15 -11.79
N THR A 60 -12.83 -20.83 -11.62
CA THR A 60 -13.81 -21.01 -12.68
C THR A 60 -13.37 -20.14 -13.85
N PRO A 61 -13.14 -20.68 -15.07
CA PRO A 61 -12.81 -19.86 -16.21
C PRO A 61 -13.98 -18.91 -16.47
N GLN A 62 -13.84 -17.68 -16.01
CA GLN A 62 -14.83 -16.65 -16.30
C GLN A 62 -14.73 -16.37 -17.79
N ARG A 63 -15.86 -16.60 -18.50
CA ARG A 63 -16.04 -16.10 -19.86
C ARG A 63 -15.72 -14.60 -19.84
N PRO A 64 -15.06 -14.03 -20.86
CA PRO A 64 -14.90 -12.59 -20.95
C PRO A 64 -16.30 -11.98 -20.78
N GLY A 65 -16.48 -11.30 -19.66
CA GLY A 65 -17.72 -10.60 -19.34
C GLY A 65 -17.97 -9.48 -20.36
N PRO A 66 -19.16 -8.91 -20.42
CA PRO A 66 -19.43 -7.79 -21.30
C PRO A 66 -18.44 -6.67 -21.00
N ILE A 67 -17.93 -6.05 -22.09
CA ILE A 67 -17.04 -4.87 -22.00
C ILE A 67 -17.71 -3.85 -21.07
N GLN A 68 -17.10 -3.63 -19.92
CA GLN A 68 -17.63 -2.70 -18.92
C GLN A 68 -16.91 -1.37 -19.04
N THR A 69 -17.67 -0.31 -19.22
CA THR A 69 -17.13 1.05 -19.17
C THR A 69 -17.01 1.48 -17.70
N TRP A 70 -15.81 1.91 -17.30
CA TRP A 70 -15.51 2.34 -15.95
C TRP A 70 -15.20 3.83 -15.87
N SER A 71 -15.92 4.53 -14.99
CA SER A 71 -15.57 5.89 -14.62
C SER A 71 -14.66 5.91 -13.39
N LEU A 72 -13.88 6.97 -13.23
CA LEU A 72 -13.01 7.16 -12.06
C LEU A 72 -13.77 6.99 -10.74
N GLY A 73 -14.96 7.59 -10.62
CA GLY A 73 -15.78 7.50 -9.41
C GLY A 73 -16.30 6.09 -9.12
N GLN A 74 -16.54 5.28 -10.15
CA GLN A 74 -16.92 3.87 -9.98
C GLN A 74 -15.72 3.05 -9.47
N VAL A 75 -14.54 3.23 -10.09
CA VAL A 75 -13.31 2.56 -9.65
C VAL A 75 -13.01 2.87 -8.19
N MET A 76 -13.02 4.14 -7.80
CA MET A 76 -12.74 4.55 -6.41
C MET A 76 -13.70 3.89 -5.40
N ARG A 77 -15.00 3.88 -5.69
CA ARG A 77 -16.01 3.24 -4.82
C ARG A 77 -15.83 1.73 -4.74
N THR A 78 -15.55 1.08 -5.87
CA THR A 78 -15.35 -0.38 -5.92
C THR A 78 -14.10 -0.80 -5.17
N VAL A 79 -13.00 -0.07 -5.33
CA VAL A 79 -11.76 -0.31 -4.59
C VAL A 79 -11.98 -0.16 -3.09
N GLU A 80 -12.64 0.91 -2.65
CA GLU A 80 -12.91 1.13 -1.23
C GLU A 80 -13.82 0.02 -0.63
N ALA A 81 -14.79 -0.48 -1.40
CA ALA A 81 -15.71 -1.50 -0.93
C ALA A 81 -15.10 -2.92 -0.93
N ASN A 82 -14.32 -3.26 -1.94
CA ASN A 82 -13.93 -4.65 -2.21
C ASN A 82 -12.45 -4.96 -1.96
N HIS A 83 -11.62 -3.94 -1.75
CA HIS A 83 -10.18 -4.17 -1.64
C HIS A 83 -9.83 -5.08 -0.46
N PRO A 84 -9.01 -6.15 -0.65
CA PRO A 84 -8.70 -7.12 0.39
C PRO A 84 -8.10 -6.51 1.66
N ARG A 85 -7.29 -5.44 1.55
CA ARG A 85 -6.72 -4.73 2.70
C ARG A 85 -7.80 -4.09 3.58
N MET A 86 -8.87 -3.54 2.99
CA MET A 86 -9.99 -2.97 3.75
C MET A 86 -10.70 -4.06 4.55
N ARG A 87 -10.97 -5.20 3.93
CA ARG A 87 -11.58 -6.36 4.58
C ARG A 87 -10.69 -6.90 5.71
N ALA A 88 -9.39 -6.99 5.48
CA ALA A 88 -8.45 -7.44 6.51
C ALA A 88 -8.44 -6.52 7.74
N GLU A 89 -8.47 -5.20 7.54
CA GLU A 89 -8.50 -4.23 8.64
C GLU A 89 -9.84 -4.26 9.39
N GLN A 90 -10.97 -4.44 8.69
CA GLN A 90 -12.28 -4.65 9.31
C GLN A 90 -12.28 -5.92 10.19
N LEU A 91 -11.72 -7.04 9.69
CA LEU A 91 -11.59 -8.27 10.46
C LEU A 91 -10.65 -8.09 11.67
N ARG A 92 -9.60 -7.30 11.56
CA ARG A 92 -8.75 -6.91 12.69
C ARG A 92 -9.57 -6.18 13.77
N GLY A 93 -10.53 -5.34 13.36
CA GLY A 93 -11.50 -4.73 14.27
C GLY A 93 -12.30 -5.77 15.06
N GLN A 94 -12.76 -6.85 14.41
CA GLN A 94 -13.46 -7.94 15.08
C GLN A 94 -12.56 -8.69 16.09
N VAL A 95 -11.28 -8.90 15.74
CA VAL A 95 -10.29 -9.50 16.68
C VAL A 95 -10.14 -8.62 17.92
N LEU A 96 -10.01 -7.29 17.75
CA LEU A 96 -9.91 -6.38 18.90
C LEU A 96 -11.20 -6.31 19.72
N LEU A 97 -12.36 -6.43 19.08
CA LEU A 97 -13.65 -6.51 19.77
C LEU A 97 -13.74 -7.81 20.60
N ALA A 98 -13.28 -8.95 20.08
CA ALA A 98 -13.15 -10.18 20.83
C ALA A 98 -12.21 -10.01 22.05
N GLY A 99 -11.13 -9.22 21.89
CA GLY A 99 -10.25 -8.82 22.98
C GLY A 99 -10.98 -8.03 24.10
N VAL A 100 -11.96 -7.19 23.74
CA VAL A 100 -12.83 -6.51 24.72
C VAL A 100 -13.68 -7.52 25.50
N VAL A 101 -14.25 -8.53 24.81
CA VAL A 101 -15.00 -9.61 25.48
C VAL A 101 -14.11 -10.36 26.46
N THR A 102 -12.89 -10.72 26.05
CA THR A 102 -11.88 -11.35 26.91
C THR A 102 -11.58 -10.47 28.13
N ALA A 103 -11.34 -9.18 27.93
CA ALA A 103 -11.08 -8.24 29.04
C ALA A 103 -12.24 -8.16 30.03
N ARG A 104 -13.49 -8.24 29.54
CA ARG A 104 -14.70 -8.24 30.38
C ARG A 104 -14.88 -9.52 31.17
N LYS A 105 -14.61 -10.67 30.54
CA LYS A 105 -14.82 -12.01 31.13
C LYS A 105 -13.60 -12.56 31.86
N SER A 106 -12.48 -11.85 31.86
CA SER A 106 -11.23 -12.26 32.48
C SER A 106 -11.30 -12.21 34.01
N ILE A 107 -12.24 -12.96 34.59
CA ILE A 107 -12.18 -13.36 36.00
C ILE A 107 -11.42 -14.68 35.96
N PRO A 108 -10.29 -14.80 36.70
CA PRO A 108 -9.57 -16.06 36.76
C PRO A 108 -10.47 -17.17 37.25
N ASN A 109 -10.38 -18.34 36.62
CA ASN A 109 -11.13 -19.52 37.08
C ASN A 109 -10.65 -19.94 38.48
N PRO A 110 -11.54 -20.44 39.32
CA PRO A 110 -11.13 -21.03 40.56
C PRO A 110 -10.18 -22.22 40.32
N VAL A 111 -9.11 -22.28 41.08
CA VAL A 111 -8.14 -23.36 41.01
C VAL A 111 -8.49 -24.37 42.11
N PHE A 112 -8.56 -25.65 41.75
CA PHE A 112 -8.73 -26.71 42.70
C PHE A 112 -7.44 -26.84 43.52
N LEU A 113 -7.56 -26.75 44.85
CA LEU A 113 -6.48 -26.91 45.79
C LEU A 113 -6.52 -28.34 46.35
N ASN A 114 -5.41 -29.03 46.29
CA ASN A 114 -5.17 -30.29 46.94
C ASN A 114 -3.80 -30.16 47.62
N ASP A 115 -3.82 -30.02 48.93
CA ASP A 115 -2.64 -29.82 49.76
C ASP A 115 -2.50 -30.92 50.80
N ASN A 116 -1.40 -31.65 50.70
CA ASN A 116 -1.02 -32.72 51.66
C ASN A 116 0.06 -32.17 52.57
N GLY A 117 -0.33 -31.69 53.72
CA GLY A 117 0.62 -31.25 54.75
C GLY A 117 1.42 -32.41 55.34
N THR A 118 2.75 -32.28 55.31
CA THR A 118 3.68 -33.35 55.77
C THR A 118 3.85 -33.41 57.27
N ALA A 119 3.49 -32.37 58.01
CA ALA A 119 3.82 -32.27 59.42
C ALA A 119 2.83 -32.99 60.37
N GLU A 120 1.56 -33.15 60.01
CA GLU A 120 0.52 -33.81 60.84
C GLU A 120 -0.52 -34.57 60.00
N PHE A 121 -0.13 -35.06 58.79
CA PHE A 121 -1.06 -35.72 57.83
C PHE A 121 -2.36 -34.98 57.57
N THR A 122 -2.34 -33.62 57.63
CA THR A 122 -3.51 -32.80 57.32
C THR A 122 -3.73 -32.81 55.82
N TYR A 123 -4.91 -33.23 55.39
CA TYR A 123 -5.33 -33.22 53.99
C TYR A 123 -6.35 -32.14 53.78
N ARG A 124 -6.05 -31.16 52.89
CA ARG A 124 -6.90 -30.05 52.54
C ARG A 124 -7.34 -30.13 51.11
N VAL A 125 -8.62 -30.03 50.87
CA VAL A 125 -9.22 -29.98 49.52
C VAL A 125 -10.10 -28.75 49.44
N GLY A 126 -9.98 -28.00 48.36
CA GLY A 126 -10.78 -26.79 48.24
C GLY A 126 -10.63 -26.06 46.93
N PHE A 127 -11.13 -24.87 46.91
CA PHE A 127 -10.99 -24.00 45.76
C PHE A 127 -10.29 -22.70 46.16
N THR A 128 -9.40 -22.27 45.30
CA THR A 128 -8.72 -20.97 45.41
C THR A 128 -9.20 -20.06 44.32
N GLN A 129 -9.71 -18.90 44.69
CA GLN A 129 -10.17 -17.84 43.75
C GLN A 129 -9.27 -16.61 43.87
N LEU A 130 -8.76 -16.14 42.74
CA LEU A 130 -8.08 -14.85 42.67
C LEU A 130 -9.10 -13.72 42.63
N LEU A 131 -9.02 -12.83 43.62
CA LEU A 131 -9.81 -11.60 43.71
C LEU A 131 -8.95 -10.42 43.29
N GLU A 132 -9.27 -9.86 42.14
CA GLU A 132 -8.56 -8.68 41.64
C GLU A 132 -9.07 -7.40 42.32
N LEU A 133 -8.16 -6.70 43.00
CA LEU A 133 -8.42 -5.40 43.63
C LEU A 133 -7.95 -4.25 42.71
N GLY A 134 -8.27 -3.00 43.08
CA GLY A 134 -7.80 -1.82 42.38
C GLY A 134 -8.49 -1.54 41.04
N GLY A 135 -9.60 -2.21 40.74
CA GLY A 135 -10.35 -2.01 39.52
C GLY A 135 -9.62 -2.45 38.23
N LYS A 136 -8.66 -3.39 38.33
CA LYS A 136 -7.83 -3.88 37.22
C LYS A 136 -8.67 -4.34 36.03
N ARG A 137 -9.75 -5.10 36.28
CA ARG A 137 -10.69 -5.53 35.24
C ARG A 137 -11.28 -4.35 34.46
N ARG A 138 -11.74 -3.31 35.17
CA ARG A 138 -12.28 -2.10 34.53
C ARG A 138 -11.21 -1.43 33.65
N ARG A 139 -9.98 -1.32 34.15
CA ARG A 139 -8.86 -0.70 33.39
C ARG A 139 -8.47 -1.51 32.15
N ARG A 140 -8.49 -2.85 32.24
CA ARG A 140 -8.28 -3.71 31.06
C ARG A 140 -9.36 -3.50 30.00
N VAL A 141 -10.62 -3.40 30.41
CA VAL A 141 -11.73 -3.13 29.47
C VAL A 141 -11.59 -1.75 28.84
N GLU A 142 -11.26 -0.71 29.63
CA GLU A 142 -11.04 0.64 29.12
C GLU A 142 -9.90 0.68 28.08
N LEU A 143 -8.81 -0.04 28.35
CA LEU A 143 -7.68 -0.17 27.41
C LEU A 143 -8.07 -0.92 26.14
N ALA A 144 -8.79 -2.04 26.26
CA ALA A 144 -9.23 -2.84 25.12
C ALA A 144 -10.20 -2.05 24.21
N LEU A 145 -11.13 -1.28 24.80
CA LEU A 145 -12.02 -0.37 24.06
C LEU A 145 -11.25 0.74 23.34
N ALA A 146 -10.24 1.33 23.97
CA ALA A 146 -9.43 2.36 23.33
C ALA A 146 -8.63 1.79 22.14
N ARG A 147 -8.10 0.57 22.27
CA ARG A 147 -7.43 -0.13 21.15
C ARG A 147 -8.38 -0.45 20.00
N HIS A 148 -9.62 -0.85 20.31
CA HIS A 148 -10.65 -1.08 19.29
C HIS A 148 -11.02 0.23 18.57
N ALA A 149 -11.17 1.35 19.29
CA ALA A 149 -11.51 2.65 18.70
C ALA A 149 -10.44 3.20 17.75
N LEU A 150 -9.20 2.69 17.80
CA LEU A 150 -8.15 3.06 16.87
C LEU A 150 -8.44 2.55 15.44
N ILE A 151 -9.15 1.42 15.30
CA ILE A 151 -9.49 0.82 14.01
C ILE A 151 -10.23 1.78 13.09
N ASP A 152 -11.14 2.58 13.62
CA ASP A 152 -11.90 3.56 12.82
C ASP A 152 -10.97 4.61 12.18
N VAL A 153 -9.86 4.93 12.84
CA VAL A 153 -8.85 5.83 12.31
C VAL A 153 -7.97 5.11 11.29
N ASP A 154 -7.53 3.89 11.60
CA ASP A 154 -6.72 3.07 10.68
C ASP A 154 -7.48 2.79 9.37
N LEU A 155 -8.79 2.52 9.43
CA LEU A 155 -9.64 2.37 8.24
C LEU A 155 -9.72 3.66 7.40
N ARG A 156 -9.81 4.84 8.04
CA ARG A 156 -9.80 6.13 7.32
C ARG A 156 -8.46 6.42 6.65
N VAL A 157 -7.35 6.13 7.33
CA VAL A 157 -5.99 6.24 6.73
C VAL A 157 -5.87 5.33 5.52
N LEU A 158 -6.31 4.07 5.66
CA LEU A 158 -6.26 3.09 4.57
C LEU A 158 -7.16 3.49 3.39
N ALA A 159 -8.39 3.93 3.66
CA ALA A 159 -9.32 4.39 2.63
C ALA A 159 -8.75 5.58 1.85
N ALA A 160 -8.15 6.56 2.52
CA ALA A 160 -7.52 7.70 1.87
C ALA A 160 -6.36 7.27 0.94
N SER A 161 -5.51 6.36 1.40
CA SER A 161 -4.41 5.85 0.59
C SER A 161 -4.89 5.04 -0.63
N LEU A 162 -5.92 4.20 -0.46
CA LEU A 162 -6.48 3.40 -1.55
C LEU A 162 -7.19 4.27 -2.61
N ARG A 163 -7.88 5.34 -2.19
CA ARG A 163 -8.48 6.29 -3.15
C ARG A 163 -7.42 6.97 -4.01
N ALA A 164 -6.34 7.42 -3.40
CA ALA A 164 -5.24 8.05 -4.12
C ALA A 164 -4.55 7.07 -5.09
N GLU A 165 -4.33 5.83 -4.64
CA GLU A 165 -3.79 4.76 -5.47
C GLU A 165 -4.72 4.44 -6.65
N ALA A 166 -6.03 4.31 -6.40
CA ALA A 166 -7.04 4.06 -7.42
C ALA A 166 -7.07 5.17 -8.49
N ARG A 167 -7.02 6.44 -8.06
CA ARG A 167 -6.99 7.57 -9.01
C ARG A 167 -5.73 7.57 -9.86
N ARG A 168 -4.57 7.34 -9.24
CA ARG A 168 -3.30 7.26 -9.97
C ARG A 168 -3.33 6.13 -11.02
N THR A 169 -3.70 4.92 -10.60
CA THR A 169 -3.73 3.75 -11.48
C THR A 169 -4.75 3.92 -12.60
N TYR A 170 -5.90 4.54 -12.31
CA TYR A 170 -6.90 4.86 -13.34
C TYR A 170 -6.34 5.84 -14.38
N MET A 171 -5.62 6.89 -13.95
CA MET A 171 -5.03 7.86 -14.87
C MET A 171 -3.92 7.25 -15.71
N GLU A 172 -3.09 6.39 -15.13
CA GLU A 172 -2.06 5.65 -15.86
C GLU A 172 -2.69 4.76 -16.95
N ALA A 173 -3.75 4.03 -16.61
CA ALA A 173 -4.45 3.17 -17.56
C ALA A 173 -5.19 3.99 -18.65
N PHE A 174 -5.86 5.07 -18.28
CA PHE A 174 -6.50 5.98 -19.23
C PHE A 174 -5.50 6.59 -20.20
N PHE A 175 -4.35 7.07 -19.71
CA PHE A 175 -3.30 7.60 -20.58
C PHE A 175 -2.75 6.53 -21.53
N ALA A 176 -2.53 5.30 -21.05
CA ALA A 176 -2.04 4.21 -21.88
C ALA A 176 -3.05 3.86 -22.99
N GLN A 177 -4.35 3.83 -22.69
CA GLN A 177 -5.44 3.63 -23.64
C GLN A 177 -5.49 4.74 -24.71
N GLU A 178 -5.41 6.00 -24.32
CA GLU A 178 -5.44 7.13 -25.23
C GLU A 178 -4.17 7.24 -26.08
N ARG A 179 -3.02 6.86 -25.53
CA ARG A 179 -1.76 6.77 -26.27
C ARG A 179 -1.85 5.73 -27.38
N GLU A 180 -2.38 4.55 -27.11
CA GLU A 180 -2.61 3.52 -28.11
C GLU A 180 -3.52 4.01 -29.23
N ARG A 181 -4.66 4.65 -28.91
CA ARG A 181 -5.59 5.24 -29.88
C ARG A 181 -4.89 6.27 -30.75
N THR A 182 -4.14 7.19 -30.15
CA THR A 182 -3.43 8.25 -30.87
C THR A 182 -2.40 7.70 -31.86
N LEU A 183 -1.71 6.60 -31.51
CA LEU A 183 -0.76 5.94 -32.41
C LEU A 183 -1.46 5.18 -33.54
N ILE A 184 -2.62 4.61 -33.32
CA ILE A 184 -3.47 4.02 -34.36
C ILE A 184 -3.87 5.10 -35.37
N ASP A 185 -4.35 6.24 -34.89
CA ASP A 185 -4.74 7.39 -35.74
C ASP A 185 -3.54 7.91 -36.56
N LEU A 186 -2.33 7.95 -35.98
CA LEU A 186 -1.12 8.29 -36.71
C LEU A 186 -0.87 7.34 -37.87
N ILE A 187 -0.91 6.04 -37.61
CA ILE A 187 -0.64 5.02 -38.66
C ILE A 187 -1.68 5.14 -39.76
N LEU A 188 -2.96 5.31 -39.42
CA LEU A 188 -4.02 5.46 -40.41
C LEU A 188 -3.83 6.73 -41.28
N SER A 189 -3.45 7.85 -40.64
CA SER A 189 -3.21 9.11 -41.41
C SER A 189 -1.98 9.02 -42.31
N VAL A 190 -0.90 8.36 -41.84
CA VAL A 190 0.28 8.10 -42.70
C VAL A 190 -0.05 7.14 -43.83
N ASP A 191 -0.91 6.14 -43.64
CA ASP A 191 -1.37 5.23 -44.70
C ASP A 191 -2.24 5.97 -45.76
N VAL A 192 -3.01 6.96 -45.36
CA VAL A 192 -3.74 7.83 -46.30
C VAL A 192 -2.77 8.67 -47.17
N LEU A 193 -1.76 9.26 -46.54
CA LEU A 193 -0.72 10.02 -47.24
C LEU A 193 0.10 9.15 -48.19
N LEU A 194 0.48 7.93 -47.78
CA LEU A 194 1.20 6.99 -48.67
C LEU A 194 0.36 6.60 -49.89
N ARG A 195 -0.94 6.32 -49.71
CA ARG A 195 -1.84 6.01 -50.83
C ARG A 195 -1.98 7.21 -51.79
N ALA A 196 -2.03 8.45 -51.27
CA ALA A 196 -2.03 9.65 -52.10
C ALA A 196 -0.72 9.83 -52.87
N ALA A 197 0.41 9.44 -52.29
CA ALA A 197 1.71 9.42 -52.96
C ALA A 197 1.80 8.36 -54.06
N ASP A 198 1.33 7.13 -53.76
CA ASP A 198 1.31 6.04 -54.77
C ASP A 198 0.39 6.31 -55.94
N ALA A 199 -0.65 7.15 -55.77
CA ALA A 199 -1.55 7.59 -56.85
C ALA A 199 -0.92 8.63 -57.79
N ARG A 200 0.27 9.19 -57.45
CA ARG A 200 1.01 10.19 -58.26
C ARG A 200 2.43 9.70 -58.57
N PRO A 201 2.58 8.64 -59.36
CA PRO A 201 3.88 8.07 -59.67
C PRO A 201 4.70 9.06 -60.49
N GLY A 202 5.91 9.39 -60.02
CA GLY A 202 6.84 10.32 -60.67
C GLY A 202 6.87 11.75 -60.10
N ASP A 203 5.84 12.18 -59.39
CA ASP A 203 5.77 13.54 -58.80
C ASP A 203 6.50 13.59 -57.45
N ILE A 204 6.64 12.45 -56.78
CA ILE A 204 7.25 12.34 -55.45
C ILE A 204 8.54 11.56 -55.53
N PRO A 205 9.68 12.08 -54.99
CA PRO A 205 10.94 11.35 -54.93
C PRO A 205 10.81 10.02 -54.18
N LYS A 206 11.42 8.96 -54.71
CA LYS A 206 11.41 7.64 -54.07
C LYS A 206 12.03 7.67 -52.66
N SER A 207 13.01 8.55 -52.42
CA SER A 207 13.61 8.80 -51.11
C SER A 207 12.56 9.20 -50.05
N ASP A 208 11.66 10.11 -50.44
CA ASP A 208 10.64 10.66 -49.55
C ASP A 208 9.60 9.59 -49.19
N VAL A 209 9.19 8.78 -50.18
CA VAL A 209 8.30 7.65 -49.92
C VAL A 209 8.94 6.61 -48.97
N LEU A 210 10.24 6.36 -49.11
CA LEU A 210 10.97 5.46 -48.23
C LEU A 210 11.09 6.01 -46.82
N GLU A 211 11.34 7.33 -46.66
CA GLU A 211 11.36 8.01 -45.33
C GLU A 211 10.02 7.87 -44.63
N VAL A 212 8.92 8.05 -45.30
CA VAL A 212 7.57 7.91 -44.76
C VAL A 212 7.26 6.45 -44.42
N ARG A 213 7.74 5.47 -45.18
CA ARG A 213 7.61 4.06 -44.83
C ARG A 213 8.41 3.73 -43.56
N ILE A 214 9.59 4.32 -43.35
CA ILE A 214 10.37 4.18 -42.10
C ILE A 214 9.58 4.81 -40.93
N THR A 215 9.01 5.99 -41.09
CA THR A 215 8.15 6.64 -40.10
C THR A 215 6.97 5.76 -39.70
N ARG A 216 6.30 5.15 -40.68
CA ARG A 216 5.22 4.19 -40.44
C ARG A 216 5.69 2.96 -39.62
N LEU A 217 6.86 2.42 -39.93
CA LEU A 217 7.42 1.29 -39.18
C LEU A 217 7.77 1.67 -37.74
N LYS A 218 8.34 2.86 -37.52
CA LYS A 218 8.58 3.40 -36.15
C LYS A 218 7.28 3.60 -35.41
N ALA A 219 6.23 4.12 -36.06
CA ALA A 219 4.91 4.27 -35.44
C ALA A 219 4.30 2.91 -35.06
N ARG A 220 4.48 1.87 -35.90
CA ARG A 220 4.07 0.49 -35.54
C ARG A 220 4.82 -0.06 -34.34
N GLN A 221 6.13 0.14 -34.29
CA GLN A 221 6.93 -0.27 -33.11
C GLN A 221 6.42 0.44 -31.84
N ALA A 222 6.17 1.75 -31.92
CA ALA A 222 5.63 2.52 -30.80
C ALA A 222 4.22 2.04 -30.39
N LEU A 223 3.39 1.62 -31.37
CA LEU A 223 2.07 1.05 -31.11
C LEU A 223 2.17 -0.28 -30.34
N GLU A 224 3.04 -1.18 -30.74
CA GLU A 224 3.21 -2.46 -30.01
C GLU A 224 3.69 -2.21 -28.56
N GLN A 225 4.57 -1.25 -28.36
CA GLN A 225 4.96 -0.83 -27.01
C GLN A 225 3.76 -0.22 -26.24
N ALA A 226 2.95 0.63 -26.87
CA ALA A 226 1.79 1.23 -26.23
C ALA A 226 0.73 0.19 -25.86
N LYS A 227 0.49 -0.82 -26.70
CA LYS A 227 -0.38 -1.97 -26.37
C LYS A 227 0.08 -2.72 -25.14
N PHE A 228 1.38 -2.96 -25.04
CA PHE A 228 1.96 -3.63 -23.88
C PHE A 228 1.82 -2.78 -22.59
N GLU A 229 2.09 -1.48 -22.69
CA GLU A 229 1.89 -0.55 -21.57
C GLU A 229 0.41 -0.46 -21.14
N HIS A 230 -0.52 -0.43 -22.10
CA HIS A 230 -1.96 -0.46 -21.84
C HIS A 230 -2.36 -1.76 -21.12
N PHE A 231 -1.95 -2.91 -21.64
CA PHE A 231 -2.21 -4.19 -21.00
C PHE A 231 -1.65 -4.27 -19.57
N GLN A 232 -0.44 -3.77 -19.34
CA GLN A 232 0.13 -3.71 -17.98
C GLN A 232 -0.66 -2.79 -17.06
N ALA A 233 -1.12 -1.67 -17.55
CA ALA A 233 -1.92 -0.72 -16.78
C ALA A 233 -3.29 -1.32 -16.42
N ASP A 234 -3.93 -2.04 -17.36
CA ASP A 234 -5.16 -2.77 -17.12
C ASP A 234 -4.99 -3.86 -16.08
N LEU A 235 -3.88 -4.61 -16.11
CA LEU A 235 -3.58 -5.62 -15.08
C LEU A 235 -3.45 -4.99 -13.69
N ARG A 236 -2.79 -3.83 -13.57
CA ARG A 236 -2.67 -3.12 -12.29
C ARG A 236 -4.03 -2.65 -11.79
N LEU A 237 -4.88 -2.12 -12.68
CA LEU A 237 -6.20 -1.65 -12.33
C LEU A 237 -7.13 -2.81 -11.94
N ASN A 238 -7.09 -3.93 -12.67
CA ASN A 238 -7.81 -5.16 -12.32
C ASN A 238 -7.42 -5.70 -10.94
N ASN A 239 -6.11 -5.74 -10.65
CA ASN A 239 -5.62 -6.16 -9.33
C ASN A 239 -6.15 -5.23 -8.22
N LEU A 240 -6.16 -3.92 -8.46
CA LEU A 240 -6.67 -2.96 -7.49
C LEU A 240 -8.18 -3.09 -7.27
N LEU A 241 -8.94 -3.42 -8.33
CA LEU A 241 -10.38 -3.71 -8.25
C LEU A 241 -10.69 -5.04 -7.53
N GLY A 242 -9.68 -5.90 -7.34
CA GLY A 242 -9.84 -7.24 -6.78
C GLY A 242 -10.36 -8.26 -7.79
N ASN A 243 -10.21 -8.00 -9.10
CA ASN A 243 -10.57 -8.95 -10.14
C ASN A 243 -9.49 -10.05 -10.23
N GLU A 244 -9.89 -11.31 -10.15
CA GLU A 244 -8.97 -12.45 -10.28
C GLU A 244 -8.52 -12.69 -11.71
N ALA A 245 -9.30 -12.27 -12.70
CA ALA A 245 -9.00 -12.38 -14.13
C ALA A 245 -8.70 -11.02 -14.75
N ALA A 246 -7.82 -11.00 -15.76
CA ALA A 246 -7.62 -9.83 -16.59
C ALA A 246 -8.88 -9.57 -17.43
N VAL A 247 -9.67 -8.60 -17.01
CA VAL A 247 -10.85 -8.11 -17.75
C VAL A 247 -10.40 -6.90 -18.56
N GLU A 248 -10.78 -6.84 -19.82
CA GLU A 248 -10.56 -5.65 -20.65
C GLU A 248 -11.42 -4.50 -20.12
N LEU A 249 -10.77 -3.41 -19.73
CA LEU A 249 -11.42 -2.25 -19.13
C LEU A 249 -11.49 -1.11 -20.15
N VAL A 250 -12.69 -0.64 -20.46
CA VAL A 250 -12.87 0.59 -21.24
C VAL A 250 -13.05 1.74 -20.27
N LEU A 251 -12.05 2.63 -20.22
CA LEU A 251 -12.07 3.78 -19.33
C LEU A 251 -12.72 4.97 -20.00
N THR A 252 -13.60 5.65 -19.28
CA THR A 252 -14.20 6.89 -19.75
C THR A 252 -13.27 8.06 -19.49
N THR A 253 -13.31 9.06 -20.37
CA THR A 253 -12.59 10.32 -20.14
C THR A 253 -12.92 10.82 -18.72
N PRO A 254 -11.90 11.09 -17.86
CA PRO A 254 -12.17 11.74 -16.60
C PRO A 254 -12.94 13.03 -16.90
N ALA A 255 -14.02 13.25 -16.14
CA ALA A 255 -14.75 14.50 -16.29
C ALA A 255 -13.74 15.64 -16.20
N ARG A 256 -13.88 16.65 -17.06
CA ARG A 256 -13.12 17.91 -16.92
C ARG A 256 -13.55 18.49 -15.58
N ASP A 257 -12.86 18.05 -14.53
CA ASP A 257 -13.09 18.59 -13.20
C ASP A 257 -12.77 20.08 -13.29
N SER A 258 -13.75 20.90 -12.95
CA SER A 258 -13.47 22.33 -12.75
C SER A 258 -12.29 22.42 -11.78
N PRO A 259 -11.29 23.27 -12.05
CA PRO A 259 -10.16 23.38 -11.14
C PRO A 259 -10.66 23.57 -9.71
N PRO A 260 -10.07 22.90 -8.72
CA PRO A 260 -10.49 23.04 -7.34
C PRO A 260 -10.48 24.54 -6.95
N ARG A 261 -11.39 24.94 -6.08
CA ARG A 261 -11.55 26.36 -5.69
C ARG A 261 -10.29 27.01 -5.11
N TRP A 262 -9.38 26.18 -4.55
CA TRP A 262 -8.11 26.64 -4.01
C TRP A 262 -7.04 26.85 -5.09
N LEU A 263 -7.21 26.27 -6.27
CA LEU A 263 -6.31 26.40 -7.39
C LEU A 263 -6.77 27.59 -8.24
N VAL A 264 -6.39 28.79 -7.80
CA VAL A 264 -6.74 30.03 -8.48
C VAL A 264 -5.91 30.12 -9.77
N PRO A 265 -6.54 30.19 -10.94
CA PRO A 265 -5.79 30.31 -12.18
C PRO A 265 -5.06 31.65 -12.25
N SER A 266 -3.74 31.64 -12.09
CA SER A 266 -2.90 32.77 -12.49
C SER A 266 -2.47 32.59 -13.94
N GLU A 267 -2.52 33.65 -14.75
CA GLU A 267 -2.12 33.55 -16.16
C GLU A 267 -0.58 33.50 -16.29
N ASP A 268 0.16 33.99 -15.30
CA ASP A 268 1.57 34.33 -15.50
C ASP A 268 2.57 33.49 -14.68
N ASP A 269 2.25 32.96 -13.50
CA ASP A 269 3.22 32.21 -12.70
C ASP A 269 2.55 31.21 -11.72
N TRP A 270 2.82 29.91 -11.92
CA TRP A 270 2.37 28.85 -11.01
C TRP A 270 2.94 29.00 -9.58
N ARG A 271 4.08 29.70 -9.40
CA ARG A 271 4.66 29.97 -8.10
C ARG A 271 3.81 30.92 -7.27
N HIS A 272 3.18 31.89 -7.94
CA HIS A 272 2.24 32.78 -7.26
C HIS A 272 1.01 32.04 -6.77
N GLU A 273 0.44 31.14 -7.57
CA GLU A 273 -0.66 30.27 -7.17
C GLU A 273 -0.31 29.43 -5.95
N PHE A 274 0.90 28.85 -5.94
CA PHE A 274 1.43 28.09 -4.80
C PHE A 274 1.52 28.96 -3.52
N LEU A 275 2.14 30.14 -3.60
CA LEU A 275 2.34 31.00 -2.45
C LEU A 275 1.03 31.47 -1.80
N VAL A 276 -0.01 31.69 -2.62
CA VAL A 276 -1.32 32.13 -2.11
C VAL A 276 -2.08 31.02 -1.39
N SER A 277 -1.95 29.77 -1.83
CA SER A 277 -2.83 28.68 -1.39
C SER A 277 -2.21 27.73 -0.36
N HIS A 278 -0.88 27.56 -0.35
CA HIS A 278 -0.27 26.46 0.39
C HIS A 278 -0.42 26.55 1.92
N GLU A 279 -0.29 27.75 2.53
CA GLU A 279 -0.38 27.89 4.00
C GLU A 279 -1.75 27.53 4.54
N ALA A 280 -2.81 27.98 3.84
CA ALA A 280 -4.18 27.67 4.21
C ALA A 280 -4.46 26.16 4.11
N LEU A 281 -3.96 25.51 3.05
CA LEU A 281 -4.10 24.08 2.82
C LEU A 281 -3.30 23.24 3.83
N VAL A 282 -2.09 23.67 4.21
CA VAL A 282 -1.33 23.04 5.29
C VAL A 282 -2.10 23.11 6.61
N ALA A 283 -2.66 24.29 6.96
CA ALA A 283 -3.43 24.44 8.19
C ALA A 283 -4.70 23.55 8.19
N GLU A 284 -5.34 23.40 7.04
CA GLU A 284 -6.51 22.54 6.86
C GLU A 284 -6.14 21.07 6.98
N ALA A 285 -5.07 20.62 6.29
CA ALA A 285 -4.56 19.26 6.38
C ALA A 285 -4.19 18.87 7.82
N LEU A 286 -3.51 19.74 8.55
CA LEU A 286 -3.17 19.50 9.95
C LEU A 286 -4.40 19.31 10.87
N ARG A 287 -5.58 19.81 10.48
CA ARG A 287 -6.84 19.59 11.21
C ARG A 287 -7.56 18.32 10.78
N ALA A 288 -7.51 17.99 9.49
CA ALA A 288 -8.32 16.94 8.87
C ALA A 288 -7.62 15.58 8.83
N ARG A 289 -6.29 15.54 8.74
CA ARG A 289 -5.52 14.32 8.50
C ARG A 289 -5.73 13.26 9.56
N PRO A 290 -6.13 12.04 9.15
CA PRO A 290 -6.38 10.96 10.10
C PRO A 290 -5.11 10.45 10.78
N GLU A 291 -3.92 10.66 10.20
CA GLU A 291 -2.64 10.26 10.81
C GLU A 291 -2.37 11.02 12.12
N LEU A 292 -2.73 12.30 12.20
CA LEU A 292 -2.64 13.05 13.47
C LEU A 292 -3.68 12.57 14.48
N GLN A 293 -4.88 12.21 14.01
CA GLN A 293 -5.90 11.60 14.88
C GLN A 293 -5.41 10.25 15.42
N ARG A 294 -4.67 9.48 14.62
CA ARG A 294 -4.03 8.23 15.05
C ARG A 294 -3.06 8.46 16.22
N VAL A 295 -2.16 9.44 16.10
CA VAL A 295 -1.22 9.81 17.19
C VAL A 295 -1.98 10.20 18.47
N LEU A 296 -3.07 10.97 18.36
CA LEU A 296 -3.91 11.33 19.50
C LEU A 296 -4.56 10.10 20.14
N ARG A 297 -5.05 9.14 19.36
CA ARG A 297 -5.62 7.88 19.86
C ARG A 297 -4.56 6.98 20.51
N GLU A 298 -3.37 6.89 19.94
CA GLU A 298 -2.25 6.16 20.54
C GLU A 298 -1.84 6.78 21.88
N ARG A 299 -1.85 8.11 22.00
CA ARG A 299 -1.64 8.81 23.29
C ARG A 299 -2.72 8.48 24.31
N GLU A 300 -3.98 8.39 23.88
CA GLU A 300 -5.09 7.98 24.75
C GLU A 300 -4.91 6.53 25.24
N ILE A 301 -4.55 5.61 24.34
CA ILE A 301 -4.26 4.20 24.67
C ILE A 301 -3.13 4.11 25.70
N LEU A 302 -2.04 4.84 25.50
CA LEU A 302 -0.91 4.90 26.42
C LEU A 302 -1.32 5.40 27.80
N GLY A 303 -2.21 6.40 27.87
CA GLY A 303 -2.79 6.89 29.13
C GLY A 303 -3.69 5.86 29.83
N LYS A 304 -4.42 5.01 29.09
CA LYS A 304 -5.19 3.89 29.65
C LYS A 304 -4.26 2.76 30.14
N GLU A 305 -3.18 2.48 29.39
CA GLU A 305 -2.17 1.50 29.77
C GLU A 305 -1.47 1.92 31.09
N GLU A 306 -1.11 3.19 31.23
CA GLU A 306 -0.56 3.75 32.46
C GLU A 306 -1.48 3.52 33.66
N ARG A 307 -2.78 3.79 33.48
CA ARG A 307 -3.77 3.56 34.54
C ARG A 307 -3.88 2.09 34.93
N LEU A 308 -3.77 1.17 33.98
CA LEU A 308 -3.74 -0.28 34.25
C LEU A 308 -2.48 -0.66 35.02
N VAL A 309 -1.30 -0.20 34.58
CA VAL A 309 -0.01 -0.46 35.25
C VAL A 309 -0.03 0.09 36.69
N ARG A 310 -0.58 1.28 36.89
CA ARG A 310 -0.78 1.84 38.26
C ARG A 310 -1.73 0.99 39.10
N ALA A 311 -2.81 0.46 38.49
CA ALA A 311 -3.73 -0.43 39.21
C ALA A 311 -3.07 -1.75 39.61
N ASN A 312 -2.10 -2.24 38.85
CA ASN A 312 -1.33 -3.45 39.14
C ASN A 312 -0.42 -3.31 40.39
N ARG A 313 -0.18 -2.09 40.90
CA ARG A 313 0.49 -1.86 42.17
C ARG A 313 -0.35 -2.33 43.35
N ILE A 314 -1.66 -2.40 43.21
CA ILE A 314 -2.57 -2.87 44.26
C ILE A 314 -2.51 -4.38 44.25
N PRO A 315 -2.21 -5.05 45.41
CA PRO A 315 -2.13 -6.48 45.46
C PRO A 315 -3.46 -7.17 45.14
N ASN A 316 -3.39 -8.38 44.63
CA ASN A 316 -4.55 -9.25 44.52
C ASN A 316 -4.67 -10.09 45.82
N ILE A 317 -5.86 -10.60 46.06
CA ILE A 317 -6.11 -11.52 47.16
C ILE A 317 -6.40 -12.90 46.58
N LEU A 318 -5.69 -13.90 47.02
CA LEU A 318 -6.02 -15.31 46.77
C LEU A 318 -6.84 -15.79 47.98
N ALA A 319 -8.12 -16.05 47.75
CA ALA A 319 -9.02 -16.60 48.76
C ALA A 319 -9.21 -18.08 48.52
N SER A 320 -8.85 -18.90 49.50
CA SER A 320 -9.04 -20.35 49.48
C SER A 320 -10.04 -20.78 50.55
N LEU A 321 -10.92 -21.71 50.18
CA LEU A 321 -11.96 -22.25 51.07
C LEU A 321 -12.14 -23.75 50.77
N GLY A 322 -12.28 -24.56 51.81
CA GLY A 322 -12.57 -25.98 51.65
C GLY A 322 -12.55 -26.75 52.96
N PRO A 323 -12.90 -28.07 52.95
CA PRO A 323 -12.75 -28.94 54.05
C PRO A 323 -11.27 -29.27 54.34
N ASP A 324 -10.92 -29.39 55.58
CA ASP A 324 -9.67 -30.01 56.04
C ASP A 324 -9.93 -31.30 56.81
N PHE A 325 -9.03 -32.21 56.66
CA PHE A 325 -9.10 -33.55 57.27
C PHE A 325 -7.83 -33.76 58.10
N VAL A 326 -8.01 -33.81 59.36
CA VAL A 326 -6.90 -34.00 60.32
C VAL A 326 -7.00 -35.43 60.97
N PRO A 327 -6.17 -36.35 60.54
CA PRO A 327 -6.11 -37.65 61.18
C PRO A 327 -5.74 -37.56 62.67
N GLN A 328 -6.48 -38.28 63.54
CA GLN A 328 -6.25 -38.31 64.95
C GLN A 328 -5.66 -39.67 65.38
N PRO A 329 -4.93 -39.76 66.53
CA PRO A 329 -4.56 -41.04 67.10
C PRO A 329 -5.82 -41.87 67.33
N ALA A 330 -5.77 -43.18 67.05
CA ALA A 330 -6.88 -44.11 67.07
C ALA A 330 -7.77 -44.15 65.79
N GLY A 331 -7.29 -43.68 64.63
CA GLY A 331 -7.96 -43.89 63.38
C GLY A 331 -9.18 -42.98 63.16
N ARG A 332 -9.40 -41.99 63.99
CA ARG A 332 -10.45 -40.94 63.77
C ARG A 332 -9.93 -39.85 62.85
N VAL A 333 -10.80 -39.27 62.01
CA VAL A 333 -10.51 -38.15 61.19
C VAL A 333 -11.39 -36.97 61.61
N ASN A 334 -10.77 -35.94 62.15
CA ASN A 334 -11.49 -34.64 62.36
C ASN A 334 -11.63 -33.94 61.07
N THR A 335 -12.88 -33.54 60.77
CA THR A 335 -13.22 -32.73 59.59
C THR A 335 -13.49 -31.30 60.03
N GLY A 336 -12.73 -30.38 59.47
CA GLY A 336 -12.89 -28.96 59.68
C GLY A 336 -13.18 -28.21 58.38
N VAL A 337 -13.27 -26.92 58.46
CA VAL A 337 -13.30 -26.02 57.29
C VAL A 337 -12.11 -25.07 57.42
N PHE A 338 -11.25 -25.06 56.42
CA PHE A 338 -10.19 -24.08 56.36
C PHE A 338 -10.59 -22.92 55.44
N TRP A 339 -10.12 -21.74 55.76
CA TRP A 339 -10.08 -20.59 54.89
C TRP A 339 -8.68 -19.98 54.96
N MET A 340 -8.22 -19.44 53.81
CA MET A 340 -6.89 -18.84 53.73
C MET A 340 -6.95 -17.64 52.79
N LEU A 341 -6.34 -16.55 53.21
CA LEU A 341 -6.18 -15.36 52.41
C LEU A 341 -4.68 -15.09 52.21
N ASN A 342 -4.24 -15.24 50.98
CA ASN A 342 -2.87 -14.91 50.60
C ASN A 342 -2.86 -13.58 49.84
N VAL A 343 -2.01 -12.64 50.27
CA VAL A 343 -1.83 -11.33 49.66
C VAL A 343 -0.38 -11.16 49.26
N GLU A 344 -0.14 -11.03 47.99
CA GLU A 344 1.18 -10.71 47.45
C GLU A 344 1.45 -9.21 47.56
N VAL A 345 2.20 -8.79 48.59
CA VAL A 345 2.50 -7.37 48.83
C VAL A 345 3.68 -6.94 47.98
N PRO A 346 3.50 -6.01 47.04
CA PRO A 346 4.54 -5.56 46.11
C PRO A 346 5.52 -4.60 46.81
N ILE A 347 6.46 -5.15 47.59
CA ILE A 347 7.46 -4.34 48.32
C ILE A 347 8.59 -3.92 47.40
N PHE A 348 9.10 -4.82 46.56
CA PHE A 348 10.23 -4.56 45.64
C PHE A 348 9.76 -4.15 44.25
N ASN A 349 8.87 -4.88 43.63
CA ASN A 349 8.36 -4.61 42.32
C ASN A 349 7.06 -3.78 42.40
N ARG A 350 7.20 -2.46 42.35
CA ARG A 350 6.08 -1.50 42.35
C ARG A 350 5.72 -1.02 40.98
N GLN A 351 5.96 -1.84 39.96
CA GLN A 351 5.71 -1.47 38.53
C GLN A 351 6.54 -0.26 38.07
N GLN A 352 7.71 -0.01 38.66
CA GLN A 352 8.54 1.14 38.31
C GLN A 352 9.12 1.02 36.89
N GLY A 353 9.54 -0.18 36.46
CA GLY A 353 10.03 -0.44 35.11
C GLY A 353 8.95 -0.16 34.04
N PRO A 354 7.78 -0.81 34.10
CA PRO A 354 6.68 -0.51 33.15
C PRO A 354 6.25 0.94 33.12
N LEU A 355 6.30 1.69 34.26
CA LEU A 355 5.98 3.12 34.24
C LEU A 355 7.06 3.95 33.55
N GLN A 356 8.34 3.66 33.75
CA GLN A 356 9.43 4.31 33.02
C GLN A 356 9.34 4.01 31.51
N GLU A 357 8.98 2.79 31.14
CA GLU A 357 8.75 2.43 29.74
C GLU A 357 7.61 3.25 29.13
N ILE A 358 6.50 3.43 29.84
CA ILE A 358 5.37 4.28 29.39
C ILE A 358 5.81 5.72 29.22
N ASP A 359 6.60 6.28 30.12
CA ASP A 359 7.12 7.64 30.02
C ASP A 359 8.06 7.81 28.84
N ALA A 360 8.93 6.82 28.57
CA ALA A 360 9.78 6.81 27.39
C ALA A 360 8.96 6.70 26.09
N ARG A 361 7.95 5.81 26.05
CA ARG A 361 7.01 5.69 24.91
C ARG A 361 6.21 6.98 24.68
N ARG A 362 5.83 7.68 25.76
CA ARG A 362 5.16 8.99 25.64
C ARG A 362 6.06 10.03 24.97
N SER A 363 7.32 10.08 25.38
CA SER A 363 8.30 10.98 24.77
C SER A 363 8.54 10.63 23.30
N GLN A 364 8.66 9.35 22.96
CA GLN A 364 8.77 8.85 21.59
C GLN A 364 7.53 9.24 20.76
N LEU A 365 6.32 9.06 21.32
CA LEU A 365 5.07 9.39 20.62
C LEU A 365 4.92 10.88 20.37
N ASN A 366 5.37 11.73 21.29
CA ASN A 366 5.38 13.18 21.09
C ASN A 366 6.31 13.57 19.93
N ALA A 367 7.54 13.03 19.92
CA ALA A 367 8.52 13.27 18.83
C ALA A 367 8.00 12.73 17.48
N SER A 368 7.37 11.54 17.46
CA SER A 368 6.75 11.01 16.23
C SER A 368 5.56 11.84 15.78
N GLY A 369 4.79 12.42 16.70
CA GLY A 369 3.70 13.33 16.38
C GLY A 369 4.19 14.63 15.73
N ASP A 370 5.31 15.17 16.19
CA ASP A 370 5.93 16.34 15.57
C ASP A 370 6.51 15.98 14.18
N ALA A 371 7.13 14.82 14.03
CA ALA A 371 7.59 14.33 12.74
C ALA A 371 6.41 14.19 11.75
N VAL A 372 5.28 13.60 12.17
CA VAL A 372 4.07 13.50 11.34
C VAL A 372 3.55 14.87 10.91
N ARG A 373 3.57 15.89 11.81
CA ARG A 373 3.16 17.25 11.43
C ARG A 373 4.06 17.85 10.34
N HIS A 374 5.38 17.71 10.50
CA HIS A 374 6.34 18.16 9.49
C HIS A 374 6.18 17.42 8.17
N ASP A 375 5.97 16.10 8.21
CA ASP A 375 5.73 15.31 7.01
C ASP A 375 4.45 15.70 6.29
N ILE A 376 3.36 15.97 7.02
CA ILE A 376 2.10 16.46 6.44
C ILE A 376 2.33 17.81 5.77
N ALA A 377 2.97 18.77 6.45
CA ALA A 377 3.24 20.08 5.88
C ALA A 377 4.07 19.98 4.59
N ARG A 378 5.13 19.16 4.61
CA ARG A 378 5.95 18.90 3.43
C ARG A 378 5.15 18.25 2.31
N GLN A 379 4.39 17.18 2.59
CA GLN A 379 3.58 16.48 1.59
C GLN A 379 2.55 17.41 0.93
N VAL A 380 1.91 18.27 1.70
CA VAL A 380 0.95 19.26 1.16
C VAL A 380 1.67 20.25 0.26
N SER A 381 2.79 20.82 0.73
CA SER A 381 3.56 21.79 -0.06
C SER A 381 4.06 21.18 -1.38
N ASP A 382 4.63 19.97 -1.33
CA ASP A 382 5.11 19.26 -2.52
C ASP A 382 3.96 18.95 -3.50
N ALA A 383 2.82 18.48 -2.99
CA ALA A 383 1.66 18.12 -3.80
C ALA A 383 1.02 19.37 -4.45
N VAL A 384 0.88 20.47 -3.71
CA VAL A 384 0.31 21.72 -4.23
C VAL A 384 1.23 22.32 -5.30
N ALA A 385 2.55 22.35 -5.04
CA ALA A 385 3.53 22.84 -6.01
C ALA A 385 3.47 22.03 -7.33
N LEU A 386 3.40 20.69 -7.21
CA LEU A 386 3.28 19.81 -8.37
C LEU A 386 1.96 20.04 -9.11
N ALA A 387 0.85 20.26 -8.41
CA ALA A 387 -0.45 20.52 -9.03
C ALA A 387 -0.47 21.85 -9.79
N CYS A 388 0.06 22.93 -9.18
CA CYS A 388 0.17 24.23 -9.83
C CYS A 388 1.06 24.14 -11.09
N TYR A 389 2.24 23.49 -10.99
CA TYR A 389 3.11 23.28 -12.13
C TYR A 389 2.45 22.44 -13.25
N SER A 390 1.85 21.30 -12.89
CA SER A 390 1.22 20.41 -13.86
C SER A 390 0.03 21.10 -14.55
N GLN A 391 -0.70 21.95 -13.84
CA GLN A 391 -1.78 22.75 -14.41
C GLN A 391 -1.26 23.75 -15.43
N SER A 392 -0.17 24.47 -15.13
CA SER A 392 0.41 25.42 -16.06
C SER A 392 0.87 24.73 -17.35
N GLN A 393 1.51 23.55 -17.23
CA GLN A 393 1.92 22.74 -18.38
C GLN A 393 0.72 22.28 -19.21
N TYR A 394 -0.30 21.70 -18.54
CA TYR A 394 -1.53 21.28 -19.22
C TYR A 394 -2.20 22.41 -20.00
N ARG A 395 -2.31 23.62 -19.42
CA ARG A 395 -2.90 24.79 -20.08
C ARG A 395 -2.10 25.25 -21.28
N LEU A 396 -0.76 25.26 -21.21
CA LEU A 396 0.10 25.59 -22.33
C LEU A 396 -0.14 24.66 -23.51
N PHE A 397 -0.24 23.36 -23.27
CA PHE A 397 -0.56 22.39 -24.32
C PHE A 397 -1.98 22.60 -24.87
N GLU A 398 -2.99 22.74 -23.99
CA GLU A 398 -4.40 22.85 -24.40
C GLU A 398 -4.69 24.12 -25.18
N ARG A 399 -4.14 25.26 -24.74
CA ARG A 399 -4.50 26.58 -25.32
C ARG A 399 -3.62 27.00 -26.48
N GLU A 400 -2.37 26.59 -26.52
CA GLU A 400 -1.39 27.10 -27.46
C GLU A 400 -0.81 26.01 -28.36
N LEU A 401 -0.20 24.98 -27.82
CA LEU A 401 0.58 24.02 -28.60
C LEU A 401 -0.29 23.10 -29.47
N VAL A 402 -1.40 22.59 -28.95
CA VAL A 402 -2.30 21.72 -29.73
C VAL A 402 -2.96 22.48 -30.86
N PRO A 403 -3.56 23.68 -30.67
CA PRO A 403 -4.11 24.47 -31.78
C PRO A 403 -3.06 24.86 -32.80
N ALA A 404 -1.86 25.26 -32.38
CA ALA A 404 -0.77 25.61 -33.29
C ALA A 404 -0.32 24.41 -34.15
N ALA A 405 -0.16 23.24 -33.55
CA ALA A 405 0.20 22.03 -34.28
C ALA A 405 -0.88 21.57 -35.24
N ASP A 406 -2.17 21.71 -34.87
CA ASP A 406 -3.30 21.42 -35.75
C ASP A 406 -3.33 22.37 -36.95
N ALA A 407 -3.07 23.68 -36.75
CA ALA A 407 -3.01 24.67 -37.81
C ALA A 407 -1.83 24.38 -38.78
N VAL A 408 -0.63 24.12 -38.27
CA VAL A 408 0.54 23.76 -39.07
C VAL A 408 0.28 22.52 -39.94
N TYR A 409 -0.38 21.51 -39.38
CA TYR A 409 -0.74 20.33 -40.16
C TYR A 409 -1.79 20.64 -41.24
N ALA A 410 -2.82 21.41 -40.91
CA ALA A 410 -3.87 21.79 -41.88
C ALA A 410 -3.28 22.55 -43.04
N ASP A 411 -2.42 23.55 -42.79
CA ASP A 411 -1.74 24.34 -43.82
C ASP A 411 -0.80 23.49 -44.69
N ALA A 412 0.02 22.60 -44.04
CA ALA A 412 0.92 21.73 -44.76
C ALA A 412 0.16 20.73 -45.65
N LEU A 413 -0.96 20.19 -45.18
CA LEU A 413 -1.82 19.30 -45.95
C LEU A 413 -2.46 20.01 -47.14
N ALA A 414 -3.00 21.22 -46.91
CA ALA A 414 -3.59 22.04 -47.97
C ALA A 414 -2.56 22.39 -49.06
N ALA A 415 -1.36 22.79 -48.66
CA ALA A 415 -0.25 23.10 -49.60
C ALA A 415 0.19 21.87 -50.41
N PHE A 416 0.23 20.69 -49.78
CA PHE A 416 0.51 19.41 -50.48
C PHE A 416 -0.60 19.08 -51.49
N LEU A 417 -1.87 19.23 -51.13
CA LEU A 417 -2.99 18.95 -52.01
C LEU A 417 -3.04 19.94 -53.21
N ALA A 418 -2.62 21.18 -52.99
CA ALA A 418 -2.49 22.20 -54.01
C ALA A 418 -1.21 22.07 -54.87
N ASN A 419 -0.36 21.07 -54.63
CA ASN A 419 0.95 20.86 -55.27
C ASN A 419 1.93 22.05 -55.07
N THR A 420 1.79 22.82 -54.00
CA THR A 420 2.67 23.95 -53.67
C THR A 420 3.74 23.60 -52.65
N ALA A 421 3.62 22.49 -51.96
CA ALA A 421 4.61 22.00 -50.99
C ALA A 421 4.98 20.52 -51.22
N PRO A 422 6.23 20.11 -50.88
CA PRO A 422 6.66 18.73 -50.97
C PRO A 422 5.86 17.82 -50.03
N PHE A 423 5.66 16.58 -50.46
CA PHE A 423 4.97 15.53 -49.67
C PHE A 423 5.51 15.36 -48.24
N LEU A 424 6.83 15.41 -48.09
CA LEU A 424 7.50 15.23 -46.79
C LEU A 424 7.13 16.31 -45.77
N VAL A 425 6.78 17.53 -46.21
CA VAL A 425 6.35 18.62 -45.33
C VAL A 425 5.05 18.25 -44.63
N ALA A 426 4.07 17.71 -45.36
CA ALA A 426 2.80 17.27 -44.78
C ALA A 426 2.99 16.10 -43.77
N VAL A 427 3.90 15.16 -44.08
CA VAL A 427 4.19 14.04 -43.18
C VAL A 427 4.87 14.49 -41.90
N ARG A 428 5.88 15.38 -41.98
CA ARG A 428 6.55 15.96 -40.81
C ARG A 428 5.61 16.79 -39.95
N ALA A 429 4.70 17.53 -40.57
CA ALA A 429 3.69 18.27 -39.84
C ALA A 429 2.72 17.34 -39.09
N GLN A 430 2.34 16.21 -39.70
CA GLN A 430 1.54 15.18 -39.04
C GLN A 430 2.28 14.53 -37.87
N GLU A 431 3.56 14.16 -38.01
CA GLU A 431 4.38 13.65 -36.92
C GLU A 431 4.46 14.66 -35.78
N GLY A 432 4.75 15.92 -36.05
CA GLY A 432 4.79 17.00 -35.07
C GLY A 432 3.47 17.14 -34.31
N ARG A 433 2.34 17.13 -35.04
CA ARG A 433 1.00 17.18 -34.48
C ARG A 433 0.75 16.05 -33.48
N VAL A 434 1.11 14.81 -33.84
CA VAL A 434 0.90 13.64 -33.00
C VAL A 434 1.81 13.68 -31.76
N LEU A 435 3.07 14.10 -31.90
CA LEU A 435 3.97 14.28 -30.77
C LEU A 435 3.41 15.30 -29.76
N VAL A 436 2.93 16.44 -30.23
CA VAL A 436 2.29 17.45 -29.36
C VAL A 436 1.04 16.86 -28.68
N ARG A 437 0.25 16.06 -29.39
CA ARG A 437 -0.96 15.44 -28.82
C ARG A 437 -0.63 14.37 -27.77
N LEU A 438 0.42 13.59 -27.97
CA LEU A 438 0.91 12.64 -26.96
C LEU A 438 1.44 13.35 -25.69
N GLU A 439 2.17 14.46 -25.85
CA GLU A 439 2.63 15.25 -24.71
C GLU A 439 1.48 15.97 -23.99
N TYR A 440 0.46 16.44 -24.72
CA TYR A 440 -0.79 16.95 -24.14
C TYR A 440 -1.47 15.90 -23.26
N LEU A 441 -1.65 14.66 -23.75
CA LEU A 441 -2.25 13.57 -22.98
C LEU A 441 -1.41 13.25 -21.73
N ARG A 442 -0.08 13.30 -21.85
CA ARG A 442 0.83 13.10 -20.72
C ARG A 442 0.69 14.22 -19.69
N SER A 443 0.62 15.47 -20.11
CA SER A 443 0.44 16.61 -19.21
C SER A 443 -0.92 16.57 -18.51
N LEU A 444 -1.97 16.15 -19.20
CA LEU A 444 -3.31 15.94 -18.66
C LEU A 444 -3.29 14.84 -17.57
N ALA A 445 -2.66 13.69 -17.85
CA ALA A 445 -2.49 12.62 -16.86
C ALA A 445 -1.71 13.09 -15.64
N ALA A 446 -0.59 13.81 -15.85
CA ALA A 446 0.22 14.37 -14.77
C ALA A 446 -0.57 15.34 -13.88
N TYR A 447 -1.39 16.20 -14.48
CA TYR A 447 -2.27 17.11 -13.74
C TYR A 447 -3.27 16.36 -12.85
N HIS A 448 -3.97 15.37 -13.39
CA HIS A 448 -4.92 14.57 -12.59
C HIS A 448 -4.24 13.75 -11.50
N ILE A 449 -3.04 13.21 -11.76
CA ILE A 449 -2.24 12.51 -10.75
C ILE A 449 -1.79 13.49 -9.66
N ALA A 450 -1.40 14.71 -10.02
CA ALA A 450 -1.02 15.74 -9.05
C ALA A 450 -2.21 16.16 -8.17
N LEU A 451 -3.41 16.33 -8.76
CA LEU A 451 -4.64 16.57 -7.98
C LEU A 451 -4.94 15.44 -7.00
N ALA A 452 -4.77 14.18 -7.43
CA ALA A 452 -4.90 13.04 -6.51
C ALA A 452 -3.90 13.10 -5.35
N GLY A 453 -2.67 13.56 -5.64
CA GLY A 453 -1.65 13.80 -4.63
C GLY A 453 -2.07 14.86 -3.61
N VAL A 454 -2.68 15.95 -4.04
CA VAL A 454 -3.20 16.99 -3.14
C VAL A 454 -4.36 16.46 -2.28
N GLU A 455 -5.32 15.74 -2.86
CA GLU A 455 -6.41 15.12 -2.08
C GLU A 455 -5.86 14.15 -1.01
N GLN A 456 -4.88 13.34 -1.38
CA GLN A 456 -4.20 12.48 -0.43
C GLN A 456 -3.49 13.29 0.66
N ALA A 457 -2.79 14.36 0.28
CA ALA A 457 -2.07 15.20 1.21
C ALA A 457 -3.00 15.96 2.16
N LEU A 458 -4.19 16.36 1.73
CA LEU A 458 -5.22 17.00 2.55
C LEU A 458 -5.97 16.00 3.44
N GLY A 459 -6.05 14.72 3.03
CA GLY A 459 -6.77 13.67 3.77
C GLY A 459 -8.28 13.64 3.55
N PHE A 460 -8.80 14.41 2.60
CA PHE A 460 -10.21 14.44 2.18
C PHE A 460 -10.30 14.73 0.68
N PRO A 461 -11.42 14.39 0.02
CA PRO A 461 -11.60 14.78 -1.38
C PRO A 461 -11.61 16.30 -1.50
N ALA A 462 -10.75 16.82 -2.38
CA ALA A 462 -10.60 18.27 -2.61
C ALA A 462 -11.71 18.86 -3.52
N ILE A 463 -12.74 18.08 -3.83
CA ILE A 463 -13.84 18.42 -4.72
C ILE A 463 -15.17 18.31 -4.02
#